data_41ddb7277ef036d2751ecbffa9b69e8c
#
_entry.id   41ddb7277ef036d2751ecbffa9b69e8c
#
_cell.length_a   1.000
_cell.length_b   1.000
_cell.length_c   1.000
_cell.angle_alpha   90.00
_cell.angle_beta   90.00
_cell.angle_gamma   90.00
#
_symmetry.space_group_name_H-M   'P 1'
#
loop_
_entity.id
_entity.type
_entity.pdbx_description
1 polymer ?
#
loop_
_entity_poly.entity_id
_entity_poly.type
_entity_poly.pdbx_seq_one_letter_code
_entity_poly.pdbx_strand_id
1 'polypeptide(L)'
;MGDKISAEVRRMAENRYPAFDNTQKFIEIGYNIAYYRKHAGLTQEQLAERVGISRQHMGAIEALNLCRPISLDLLFNIAAVLDIEPAKLLIFRE
;
A
#
# COMPACT_ATOMS: atom_id res chain seq x y z
N MET A 1 -22.95 17.05 -23.53
CA MET A 1 -21.62 17.48 -23.34
C MET A 1 -20.96 16.90 -22.09
N GLY A 2 -21.58 17.11 -20.95
CA GLY A 2 -21.03 16.58 -19.71
C GLY A 2 -20.84 15.09 -19.70
N ASP A 3 -21.68 14.35 -20.36
CA ASP A 3 -21.62 12.90 -20.36
C ASP A 3 -20.33 12.35 -20.92
N LYS A 4 -19.87 12.93 -22.03
CA LYS A 4 -18.64 12.45 -22.67
C LYS A 4 -17.45 12.72 -21.75
N ILE A 5 -17.36 13.89 -21.17
CA ILE A 5 -16.29 14.26 -20.28
C ILE A 5 -16.34 13.41 -19.02
N SER A 6 -17.54 13.21 -18.48
CA SER A 6 -17.72 12.38 -17.30
C SER A 6 -17.32 10.93 -17.55
N ALA A 7 -17.61 10.41 -18.73
CA ALA A 7 -17.24 9.05 -19.09
C ALA A 7 -15.72 8.90 -19.19
N GLU A 8 -15.04 9.90 -19.76
CA GLU A 8 -13.58 9.87 -19.84
C GLU A 8 -12.94 9.92 -18.46
N VAL A 9 -13.42 10.83 -17.62
CA VAL A 9 -12.91 10.95 -16.26
C VAL A 9 -13.12 9.65 -15.50
N ARG A 10 -14.31 9.05 -15.65
CA ARG A 10 -14.63 7.79 -15.00
C ARG A 10 -13.70 6.67 -15.45
N ARG A 11 -13.44 6.61 -16.76
CA ARG A 11 -12.54 5.60 -17.32
C ARG A 11 -11.13 5.77 -16.80
N MET A 12 -10.65 7.01 -16.70
CA MET A 12 -9.34 7.28 -16.14
C MET A 12 -9.26 6.85 -14.67
N ALA A 13 -10.32 7.09 -13.90
CA ALA A 13 -10.36 6.68 -12.51
C ALA A 13 -10.37 5.16 -12.36
N GLU A 14 -11.08 4.47 -13.26
CA GLU A 14 -11.17 3.02 -13.21
C GLU A 14 -9.88 2.33 -13.64
N ASN A 15 -9.27 2.82 -14.70
CA ASN A 15 -8.07 2.19 -15.26
C ASN A 15 -6.76 2.72 -14.70
N ARG A 16 -6.81 3.83 -14.06
CA ARG A 16 -5.66 4.46 -13.40
C ARG A 16 -4.33 4.26 -14.11
N TYR A 17 -3.76 5.31 -14.62
CA TYR A 17 -2.38 5.27 -15.13
C TYR A 17 -2.10 4.02 -15.97
N PRO A 18 -2.92 3.72 -17.01
CA PRO A 18 -2.79 2.45 -17.74
C PRO A 18 -1.45 2.29 -18.47
N ALA A 19 -0.72 3.37 -18.64
CA ALA A 19 0.58 3.33 -19.31
C ALA A 19 1.71 2.87 -18.39
N PHE A 20 1.45 2.71 -17.11
CA PHE A 20 2.51 2.39 -16.14
C PHE A 20 2.12 1.17 -15.32
N ASP A 21 3.07 0.26 -15.17
CA ASP A 21 2.91 -0.92 -14.34
C ASP A 21 3.67 -0.69 -13.03
N ASN A 22 2.94 -0.53 -11.95
CA ASN A 22 3.51 -0.27 -10.63
C ASN A 22 3.49 -1.49 -9.72
N THR A 23 3.19 -2.67 -10.27
CA THR A 23 3.07 -3.91 -9.50
C THR A 23 4.26 -4.14 -8.59
N GLN A 24 5.48 -4.07 -9.16
CA GLN A 24 6.68 -4.35 -8.39
C GLN A 24 6.88 -3.34 -7.27
N LYS A 25 6.51 -2.09 -7.50
CA LYS A 25 6.64 -1.06 -6.47
C LYS A 25 5.75 -1.35 -5.27
N PHE A 26 4.52 -1.80 -5.50
CA PHE A 26 3.63 -2.15 -4.39
C PHE A 26 4.11 -3.40 -3.64
N ILE A 27 4.69 -4.36 -4.35
CA ILE A 27 5.29 -5.53 -3.72
C ILE A 27 6.45 -5.10 -2.82
N GLU A 28 7.29 -4.18 -3.29
CA GLU A 28 8.41 -3.66 -2.49
C GLU A 28 7.93 -2.90 -1.26
N ILE A 29 6.86 -2.13 -1.39
CA ILE A 29 6.26 -1.46 -0.23
C ILE A 29 5.81 -2.48 0.80
N GLY A 30 5.12 -3.53 0.36
CA GLY A 30 4.68 -4.61 1.25
C GLY A 30 5.84 -5.29 1.95
N TYR A 31 6.92 -5.55 1.23
CA TYR A 31 8.14 -6.09 1.81
C TYR A 31 8.69 -5.18 2.92
N ASN A 32 8.77 -3.88 2.64
CA ASN A 32 9.28 -2.92 3.61
C ASN A 32 8.39 -2.84 4.85
N ILE A 33 7.08 -2.88 4.66
CA ILE A 33 6.14 -2.89 5.79
C ILE A 33 6.40 -4.10 6.68
N ALA A 34 6.53 -5.29 6.08
CA ALA A 34 6.80 -6.51 6.84
C ALA A 34 8.13 -6.42 7.58
N TYR A 35 9.16 -5.88 6.93
CA TYR A 35 10.47 -5.70 7.52
C TYR A 35 10.40 -4.85 8.79
N TYR A 36 9.85 -3.64 8.69
CA TYR A 36 9.79 -2.73 9.83
C TYR A 36 8.80 -3.21 10.90
N ARG A 37 7.72 -3.87 10.48
CA ARG A 37 6.78 -4.47 11.42
C ARG A 37 7.47 -5.50 12.31
N LYS A 38 8.24 -6.40 11.70
CA LYS A 38 8.97 -7.44 12.44
C LYS A 38 10.00 -6.84 13.37
N HIS A 39 10.69 -5.80 12.92
CA HIS A 39 11.66 -5.08 13.76
C HIS A 39 11.00 -4.39 14.94
N ALA A 40 9.75 -3.95 14.78
CA ALA A 40 8.98 -3.36 15.86
C ALA A 40 8.39 -4.42 16.80
N GLY A 41 8.56 -5.70 16.49
CA GLY A 41 8.03 -6.78 17.31
C GLY A 41 6.53 -6.97 17.20
N LEU A 42 5.91 -6.52 16.12
CA LEU A 42 4.46 -6.60 15.93
C LEU A 42 4.08 -7.75 15.00
N THR A 43 2.97 -8.42 15.31
CA THR A 43 2.35 -9.37 14.38
C THR A 43 1.56 -8.61 13.33
N GLN A 44 1.20 -9.29 12.23
CA GLN A 44 0.31 -8.70 11.24
C GLN A 44 -1.01 -8.25 11.87
N GLU A 45 -1.56 -9.05 12.76
CA GLU A 45 -2.81 -8.74 13.43
C GLU A 45 -2.68 -7.47 14.29
N GLN A 46 -1.59 -7.35 15.02
CA GLN A 46 -1.36 -6.17 15.88
C GLN A 46 -1.21 -4.90 15.05
N LEU A 47 -0.45 -4.95 13.98
CA LEU A 47 -0.31 -3.77 13.13
C LEU A 47 -1.63 -3.43 12.44
N ALA A 48 -2.33 -4.43 11.92
CA ALA A 48 -3.63 -4.23 11.28
C ALA A 48 -4.62 -3.55 12.23
N GLU A 49 -4.69 -4.03 13.47
CA GLU A 49 -5.57 -3.45 14.47
C GLU A 49 -5.26 -1.99 14.73
N ARG A 50 -3.97 -1.65 14.85
CA ARG A 50 -3.56 -0.28 15.16
C ARG A 50 -3.84 0.71 14.03
N VAL A 51 -3.81 0.25 12.79
CA VAL A 51 -4.10 1.12 11.64
C VAL A 51 -5.52 0.98 11.12
N GLY A 52 -6.33 0.12 11.75
CA GLY A 52 -7.76 0.05 11.45
C GLY A 52 -8.13 -0.75 10.21
N ILE A 53 -7.34 -1.76 9.86
CA ILE A 53 -7.67 -2.67 8.76
C ILE A 53 -7.71 -4.11 9.28
N SER A 54 -8.23 -5.03 8.47
CA SER A 54 -8.27 -6.44 8.84
C SER A 54 -6.89 -7.08 8.75
N ARG A 55 -6.69 -8.15 9.53
CA ARG A 55 -5.47 -8.95 9.42
C ARG A 55 -5.30 -9.50 8.00
N GLN A 56 -6.40 -9.91 7.39
CA GLN A 56 -6.39 -10.43 6.02
C GLN A 56 -5.89 -9.38 5.03
N HIS A 57 -6.34 -8.13 5.20
CA HIS A 57 -5.90 -7.02 4.36
C HIS A 57 -4.40 -6.77 4.55
N MET A 58 -3.92 -6.77 5.79
CA MET A 58 -2.50 -6.60 6.08
C MET A 58 -1.68 -7.73 5.46
N GLY A 59 -2.16 -8.98 5.58
CA GLY A 59 -1.50 -10.12 4.97
C GLY A 59 -1.38 -9.99 3.46
N ALA A 60 -2.43 -9.47 2.80
CA ALA A 60 -2.40 -9.26 1.35
C ALA A 60 -1.40 -8.18 0.96
N ILE A 61 -1.29 -7.10 1.76
CA ILE A 61 -0.32 -6.04 1.51
C ILE A 61 1.12 -6.57 1.59
N GLU A 62 1.40 -7.43 2.55
CA GLU A 62 2.75 -7.96 2.77
C GLU A 62 3.09 -9.16 1.88
N ALA A 63 2.12 -9.74 1.21
CA ALA A 63 2.34 -10.94 0.40
C ALA A 63 3.16 -10.61 -0.85
N LEU A 64 4.28 -11.30 -1.04
CA LEU A 64 5.18 -11.01 -2.16
C LEU A 64 4.65 -11.50 -3.50
N ASN A 65 3.65 -12.37 -3.48
CA ASN A 65 3.03 -12.90 -4.69
C ASN A 65 1.70 -12.22 -5.04
N LEU A 66 1.34 -11.18 -4.32
CA LEU A 66 0.12 -10.41 -4.56
C LEU A 66 0.50 -8.95 -4.74
N CYS A 67 -0.16 -8.29 -5.69
CA CYS A 67 -0.02 -6.87 -5.85
C CYS A 67 -1.24 -6.21 -5.20
N ARG A 68 -1.03 -5.62 -4.02
CA ARG A 68 -2.10 -4.93 -3.31
C ARG A 68 -1.76 -3.45 -3.21
N PRO A 69 -2.40 -2.61 -4.03
CA PRO A 69 -2.19 -1.17 -3.93
C PRO A 69 -2.54 -0.66 -2.54
N ILE A 70 -1.79 0.32 -2.08
CA ILE A 70 -1.99 0.92 -0.77
C ILE A 70 -2.17 2.43 -0.94
N SER A 71 -3.12 3.01 -0.20
CA SER A 71 -3.30 4.45 -0.21
C SER A 71 -2.19 5.13 0.57
N LEU A 72 -1.95 6.41 0.27
CA LEU A 72 -0.99 7.19 1.06
C LEU A 72 -1.44 7.34 2.50
N ASP A 73 -2.75 7.48 2.75
CA ASP A 73 -3.24 7.56 4.12
C ASP A 73 -2.84 6.34 4.91
N LEU A 74 -3.06 5.15 4.36
CA LEU A 74 -2.71 3.92 5.05
C LEU A 74 -1.21 3.80 5.23
N LEU A 75 -0.43 4.17 4.21
CA LEU A 75 1.02 4.14 4.29
C LEU A 75 1.53 5.05 5.41
N PHE A 76 0.99 6.26 5.50
CA PHE A 76 1.37 7.20 6.56
C PHE A 76 0.99 6.67 7.93
N ASN A 77 -0.19 6.07 8.06
CA ASN A 77 -0.63 5.49 9.34
C ASN A 77 0.26 4.33 9.77
N ILE A 78 0.64 3.48 8.83
CA ILE A 78 1.55 2.37 9.10
C ILE A 78 2.90 2.91 9.57
N ALA A 79 3.45 3.90 8.86
CA ALA A 79 4.73 4.49 9.24
C ALA A 79 4.67 5.10 10.64
N ALA A 80 3.56 5.77 10.97
CA ALA A 80 3.37 6.37 12.28
C ALA A 80 3.36 5.31 13.40
N VAL A 81 2.63 4.21 13.18
CA VAL A 81 2.58 3.12 14.16
C VAL A 81 3.95 2.48 14.34
N LEU A 82 4.70 2.33 13.25
CA LEU A 82 6.04 1.74 13.27
C LEU A 82 7.12 2.72 13.72
N ASP A 83 6.75 3.98 13.94
CA ASP A 83 7.66 5.05 14.37
C ASP A 83 8.83 5.22 13.42
N ILE A 84 8.52 5.25 12.12
CA ILE A 84 9.52 5.46 11.07
C ILE A 84 9.05 6.57 10.12
N GLU A 85 10.01 7.17 9.41
CA GLU A 85 9.70 8.11 8.34
C GLU A 85 8.96 7.35 7.22
N PRO A 86 7.87 7.90 6.68
CA PRO A 86 7.16 7.25 5.58
C PRO A 86 8.06 6.93 4.38
N ALA A 87 9.05 7.77 4.12
CA ALA A 87 9.98 7.55 3.01
C ALA A 87 10.70 6.21 3.11
N LYS A 88 10.89 5.69 4.32
CA LYS A 88 11.56 4.39 4.50
C LYS A 88 10.78 3.24 3.88
N LEU A 89 9.46 3.38 3.78
CA LEU A 89 8.64 2.36 3.14
C LEU A 89 8.73 2.42 1.61
N LEU A 90 9.33 3.47 1.07
CA LEU A 90 9.46 3.69 -0.37
C LEU A 90 10.90 3.52 -0.87
N ILE A 91 11.81 3.07 -0.02
CA ILE A 91 13.18 2.77 -0.42
C ILE A 91 13.22 1.31 -0.87
N PHE A 92 13.35 1.11 -2.18
CA PHE A 92 13.23 -0.23 -2.75
C PHE A 92 14.60 -0.88 -2.92
N ARG A 93 14.61 -2.21 -2.83
CA ARG A 93 15.81 -3.00 -3.05
C ARG A 93 16.19 -2.92 -4.53
N GLU A 94 17.46 -2.99 -4.79
CA GLU A 94 17.98 -3.03 -6.15
C GLU A 94 18.12 -4.45 -6.68
#